data_a956fe940f191eae48c5d4d165f09c22
#
_entry.id   a956fe940f191eae48c5d4d165f09c22
#
_cell.length_a   1.000
_cell.length_b   1.000
_cell.length_c   1.000
_cell.angle_alpha   90.00
_cell.angle_beta   90.00
_cell.angle_gamma   90.00
#
_symmetry.space_group_name_H-M   'P 1'
#
loop_
_entity.id
_entity.type
_entity.pdbx_description
1 polymer ?
#
loop_
_entity_poly.entity_id
_entity_poly.type
_entity_poly.pdbx_seq_one_letter_code
_entity_poly.pdbx_strand_id
1 'polypeptide(L)'
;SLTRYDDILAAYKDVRNFSSALGVSLYFGQPQPDRSGMGRTMILTDPPRHAKIRQVVSRRFTPRAVAAYEGRIRQIAADVIDSIAEQGGCDFVVDIAARLPTAAICEMMGIEREHWDLMFTIANQTVGRLDDEYAMGRSGRETMLDAQAQASEFFVKEAEKRRRNPTDDLISILVHGEAGDEPLTDAEVIANCWLLMLGGQETTRNAISGAMLALAQHPAERERFLVNPSAPAAIEEFLRWTSPVTHIMRTAMSDMRIRGETIRTGDRVVLWNAAANRDEARFDHPDTFDITRAPNEHLAFGYGEHFCLGAHLARLEMKVMFEELVRRVSDIEIAGPIERLRSNFVAGIKHMPVRFVSNALPEPKPVSAA
;
A
#
# COMPACT_ATOMS: atom_id res chain seq x y z
N SER A 1 -7.48 21.89 -5.43
CA SER A 1 -6.82 20.67 -5.92
C SER A 1 -5.58 21.03 -6.72
N LEU A 2 -4.49 20.28 -6.53
CA LEU A 2 -3.27 20.35 -7.34
C LEU A 2 -3.20 19.10 -8.23
N THR A 3 -2.90 19.30 -9.52
CA THR A 3 -2.83 18.24 -10.52
C THR A 3 -1.52 18.24 -11.29
N ARG A 4 -0.74 19.33 -11.23
CA ARG A 4 0.56 19.44 -11.85
C ARG A 4 1.65 18.84 -10.99
N TYR A 5 2.57 18.12 -11.62
CA TYR A 5 3.66 17.44 -10.92
C TYR A 5 4.47 18.37 -10.01
N ASP A 6 4.94 19.49 -10.56
CA ASP A 6 5.80 20.41 -9.82
C ASP A 6 5.09 21.09 -8.63
N ASP A 7 3.79 21.42 -8.77
CA ASP A 7 3.00 22.01 -7.70
C ASP A 7 2.77 21.00 -6.56
N ILE A 8 2.51 19.74 -6.91
CA ILE A 8 2.36 18.65 -5.95
C ILE A 8 3.69 18.35 -5.25
N LEU A 9 4.79 18.30 -6.00
CA LEU A 9 6.12 18.11 -5.44
C LEU A 9 6.51 19.25 -4.49
N ALA A 10 6.21 20.50 -4.85
CA ALA A 10 6.43 21.66 -3.98
C ALA A 10 5.62 21.56 -2.69
N ALA A 11 4.34 21.19 -2.78
CA ALA A 11 3.48 21.01 -1.61
C ALA A 11 3.95 19.86 -0.70
N TYR A 12 4.49 18.76 -1.24
CA TYR A 12 5.09 17.70 -0.44
C TYR A 12 6.35 18.14 0.31
N LYS A 13 7.14 19.06 -0.26
CA LYS A 13 8.37 19.60 0.36
C LYS A 13 8.08 20.63 1.43
N ASP A 14 6.97 21.33 1.34
CA ASP A 14 6.62 22.43 2.24
C ASP A 14 5.69 21.98 3.38
N VAL A 15 6.23 21.18 4.28
CA VAL A 15 5.49 20.66 5.45
C VAL A 15 5.07 21.75 6.45
N ARG A 16 5.62 22.97 6.35
CA ARG A 16 5.23 24.08 7.23
C ARG A 16 3.89 24.67 6.80
N ASN A 17 3.68 24.76 5.49
CA ASN A 17 2.46 25.34 4.93
C ASN A 17 1.41 24.28 4.56
N PHE A 18 1.78 23.00 4.43
CA PHE A 18 0.89 21.90 4.07
C PHE A 18 0.88 20.79 5.14
N SER A 19 0.04 20.99 6.17
CA SER A 19 -0.07 20.10 7.33
C SER A 19 -0.79 18.79 6.98
N SER A 20 -0.30 17.68 7.52
CA SER A 20 -0.96 16.36 7.54
C SER A 20 -1.89 16.17 8.74
N ALA A 21 -1.71 16.96 9.80
CA ALA A 21 -2.34 16.74 11.10
C ALA A 21 -3.87 16.85 11.07
N LEU A 22 -4.43 17.53 10.05
CA LEU A 22 -5.88 17.69 9.88
C LEU A 22 -6.51 16.72 8.84
N GLY A 23 -5.79 15.69 8.40
CA GLY A 23 -6.27 14.63 7.50
C GLY A 23 -5.46 14.52 6.23
N VAL A 24 -5.43 13.30 5.70
CA VAL A 24 -4.67 12.96 4.49
C VAL A 24 -5.55 12.44 3.36
N SER A 25 -6.85 12.24 3.60
CA SER A 25 -7.80 11.79 2.57
C SER A 25 -9.01 12.73 2.51
N LEU A 26 -9.59 12.83 1.33
CA LEU A 26 -10.77 13.65 1.07
C LEU A 26 -12.05 12.86 1.42
N TYR A 27 -12.82 13.39 2.36
CA TYR A 27 -14.15 12.86 2.71
C TYR A 27 -15.21 13.79 2.14
N PHE A 28 -15.91 13.37 1.08
CA PHE A 28 -17.01 14.15 0.52
C PHE A 28 -18.22 14.13 1.46
N GLY A 29 -18.75 15.32 1.76
CA GLY A 29 -20.03 15.49 2.45
C GLY A 29 -20.09 15.08 3.91
N GLN A 30 -18.96 14.77 4.54
CA GLN A 30 -18.91 14.42 5.96
C GLN A 30 -18.03 15.42 6.74
N PRO A 31 -18.42 15.80 7.98
CA PRO A 31 -17.50 16.47 8.87
C PRO A 31 -16.27 15.60 9.08
N GLN A 32 -15.12 16.24 9.33
CA GLN A 32 -13.91 15.51 9.71
C GLN A 32 -14.25 14.59 10.88
N PRO A 33 -13.85 13.31 10.87
CA PRO A 33 -14.08 12.44 12.01
C PRO A 33 -13.46 13.09 13.25
N ASP A 34 -14.17 13.01 14.36
CA ASP A 34 -13.63 13.38 15.65
C ASP A 34 -12.39 12.52 15.93
N ARG A 35 -11.27 13.18 16.10
CA ARG A 35 -9.95 12.54 16.22
C ARG A 35 -9.54 12.27 17.66
N SER A 36 -10.39 12.64 18.61
CA SER A 36 -10.11 12.51 20.04
C SER A 36 -9.87 11.07 20.50
N GLY A 37 -10.34 10.07 19.72
CA GLY A 37 -10.16 8.64 20.02
C GLY A 37 -9.17 7.88 19.15
N MET A 38 -8.60 8.49 18.09
CA MET A 38 -7.78 7.74 17.11
C MET A 38 -6.29 7.64 17.45
N GLY A 39 -5.79 8.21 18.53
CA GLY A 39 -4.34 8.36 18.73
C GLY A 39 -3.68 9.09 17.54
N ARG A 40 -2.43 9.44 17.64
CA ARG A 40 -1.73 10.14 16.56
C ARG A 40 -0.96 9.12 15.74
N THR A 41 -1.53 8.69 14.60
CA THR A 41 -0.76 7.93 13.61
C THR A 41 0.33 8.81 13.01
N MET A 42 1.48 8.23 12.67
CA MET A 42 2.57 9.01 12.06
C MET A 42 2.14 9.74 10.79
N ILE A 43 1.23 9.18 9.98
CA ILE A 43 0.74 9.81 8.75
C ILE A 43 -0.12 11.06 9.01
N LEU A 44 -0.74 11.16 10.21
CA LEU A 44 -1.56 12.29 10.66
C LEU A 44 -0.81 13.19 11.66
N THR A 45 0.50 13.21 11.60
CA THR A 45 1.35 13.98 12.51
C THR A 45 2.37 14.78 11.71
N ASP A 46 2.59 16.04 12.07
CA ASP A 46 3.60 16.89 11.43
C ASP A 46 4.96 16.80 12.15
N PRO A 47 6.08 17.20 11.50
CA PRO A 47 7.35 17.38 12.18
C PRO A 47 7.26 18.39 13.35
N PRO A 48 8.03 18.18 14.44
CA PRO A 48 9.06 17.15 14.64
C PRO A 48 8.52 15.81 15.14
N ARG A 49 7.28 15.73 15.64
CA ARG A 49 6.71 14.50 16.22
C ARG A 49 6.62 13.38 15.20
N HIS A 50 6.24 13.68 13.94
CA HIS A 50 6.24 12.71 12.85
C HIS A 50 7.57 11.98 12.72
N ALA A 51 8.68 12.72 12.62
CA ALA A 51 10.01 12.15 12.43
C ALA A 51 10.39 11.21 13.61
N LYS A 52 10.05 11.61 14.84
CA LYS A 52 10.32 10.83 16.05
C LYS A 52 9.56 9.48 16.04
N ILE A 53 8.25 9.50 15.76
CA ILE A 53 7.45 8.25 15.67
C ILE A 53 7.95 7.37 14.51
N ARG A 54 8.19 7.97 13.35
CA ARG A 54 8.69 7.25 12.16
C ARG A 54 10.01 6.55 12.43
N GLN A 55 10.91 7.18 13.17
CA GLN A 55 12.23 6.64 13.48
C GLN A 55 12.15 5.31 14.25
N VAL A 56 11.14 5.11 15.09
CA VAL A 56 10.94 3.88 15.88
C VAL A 56 10.92 2.65 14.97
N VAL A 57 10.20 2.71 13.85
CA VAL A 57 10.00 1.57 12.94
C VAL A 57 10.88 1.58 11.70
N SER A 58 11.47 2.73 11.33
CA SER A 58 12.12 2.93 10.03
C SER A 58 13.27 1.96 9.75
N ARG A 59 13.97 1.49 10.78
CA ARG A 59 15.08 0.52 10.63
C ARG A 59 14.64 -0.80 9.99
N ARG A 60 13.37 -1.20 10.16
CA ARG A 60 12.80 -2.43 9.57
C ARG A 60 12.45 -2.29 8.09
N PHE A 61 12.37 -1.06 7.59
CA PHE A 61 12.00 -0.75 6.21
C PHE A 61 13.18 -0.23 5.37
N THR A 62 14.42 -0.30 5.89
CA THR A 62 15.61 0.05 5.10
C THR A 62 15.82 -0.98 3.98
N PRO A 63 16.48 -0.60 2.85
CA PRO A 63 16.77 -1.54 1.77
C PRO A 63 17.42 -2.83 2.24
N ARG A 64 18.40 -2.73 3.17
CA ARG A 64 19.09 -3.88 3.75
C ARG A 64 18.16 -4.79 4.56
N ALA A 65 17.31 -4.19 5.41
CA ALA A 65 16.39 -4.96 6.23
C ALA A 65 15.35 -5.67 5.36
N VAL A 66 14.81 -4.96 4.37
CA VAL A 66 13.82 -5.52 3.41
C VAL A 66 14.44 -6.64 2.57
N ALA A 67 15.67 -6.48 2.08
CA ALA A 67 16.36 -7.53 1.31
C ALA A 67 16.53 -8.84 2.11
N ALA A 68 16.65 -8.75 3.44
CA ALA A 68 16.73 -9.95 4.29
C ALA A 68 15.41 -10.77 4.30
N TYR A 69 14.29 -10.16 3.95
CA TYR A 69 12.99 -10.83 3.83
C TYR A 69 12.75 -11.46 2.44
N GLU A 70 13.60 -11.23 1.43
CA GLU A 70 13.32 -11.67 0.05
C GLU A 70 13.04 -13.17 -0.04
N GLY A 71 13.83 -14.02 0.64
CA GLY A 71 13.62 -15.46 0.65
C GLY A 71 12.25 -15.85 1.22
N ARG A 72 11.81 -15.17 2.29
CA ARG A 72 10.50 -15.44 2.89
C ARG A 72 9.35 -14.94 2.02
N ILE A 73 9.46 -13.74 1.47
CA ILE A 73 8.47 -13.18 0.53
C ILE A 73 8.33 -14.08 -0.70
N ARG A 74 9.44 -14.62 -1.22
CA ARG A 74 9.45 -15.56 -2.33
C ARG A 74 8.74 -16.87 -1.99
N GLN A 75 8.97 -17.41 -0.79
CA GLN A 75 8.26 -18.60 -0.34
C GLN A 75 6.75 -18.36 -0.24
N ILE A 76 6.32 -17.23 0.34
CA ILE A 76 4.89 -16.88 0.43
C ILE A 76 4.29 -16.75 -0.97
N ALA A 77 4.94 -16.04 -1.89
CA ALA A 77 4.46 -15.88 -3.26
C ALA A 77 4.33 -17.24 -3.96
N ALA A 78 5.33 -18.11 -3.79
CA ALA A 78 5.31 -19.46 -4.30
C ALA A 78 4.11 -20.27 -3.77
N ASP A 79 3.95 -20.30 -2.44
CA ASP A 79 2.86 -21.04 -1.77
C ASP A 79 1.47 -20.54 -2.23
N VAL A 80 1.32 -19.22 -2.39
CA VAL A 80 0.09 -18.59 -2.89
C VAL A 80 -0.25 -19.08 -4.29
N ILE A 81 0.72 -19.04 -5.21
CA ILE A 81 0.48 -19.43 -6.61
C ILE A 81 0.28 -20.94 -6.72
N ASP A 82 1.06 -21.74 -5.98
CA ASP A 82 0.91 -23.20 -5.99
C ASP A 82 -0.46 -23.65 -5.47
N SER A 83 -1.04 -22.91 -4.52
CA SER A 83 -2.36 -23.24 -3.97
C SER A 83 -3.51 -23.16 -4.99
N ILE A 84 -3.31 -22.45 -6.09
CA ILE A 84 -4.32 -22.24 -7.14
C ILE A 84 -3.90 -22.84 -8.51
N ALA A 85 -2.66 -23.24 -8.66
CA ALA A 85 -2.09 -23.62 -9.95
C ALA A 85 -2.85 -24.75 -10.65
N GLU A 86 -3.35 -25.73 -9.90
CA GLU A 86 -4.12 -26.88 -10.44
C GLU A 86 -5.55 -26.52 -10.83
N GLN A 87 -6.07 -25.36 -10.39
CA GLN A 87 -7.46 -24.96 -10.66
C GLN A 87 -7.64 -24.39 -12.08
N GLY A 88 -6.55 -23.97 -12.75
CA GLY A 88 -6.58 -23.40 -14.09
C GLY A 88 -7.24 -22.01 -14.17
N GLY A 89 -7.61 -21.43 -13.04
CA GLY A 89 -8.20 -20.09 -12.92
C GLY A 89 -8.55 -19.74 -11.49
N CYS A 90 -8.67 -18.43 -11.19
CA CYS A 90 -8.97 -17.91 -9.86
C CYS A 90 -9.46 -16.45 -9.95
N ASP A 91 -9.80 -15.87 -8.81
CA ASP A 91 -9.85 -14.41 -8.68
C ASP A 91 -8.44 -13.88 -8.38
N PHE A 92 -7.82 -13.24 -9.36
CA PHE A 92 -6.45 -12.74 -9.23
C PHE A 92 -6.27 -11.80 -8.05
N VAL A 93 -7.27 -11.00 -7.72
CA VAL A 93 -7.20 -10.03 -6.63
C VAL A 93 -7.23 -10.72 -5.27
N VAL A 94 -8.22 -11.59 -5.06
CA VAL A 94 -8.50 -12.23 -3.77
C VAL A 94 -7.51 -13.37 -3.50
N ASP A 95 -7.23 -14.18 -4.52
CA ASP A 95 -6.47 -15.42 -4.34
C ASP A 95 -4.97 -15.26 -4.53
N ILE A 96 -4.52 -14.18 -5.24
CA ILE A 96 -3.11 -13.93 -5.51
C ILE A 96 -2.66 -12.58 -4.93
N ALA A 97 -3.17 -11.47 -5.50
CA ALA A 97 -2.60 -10.14 -5.26
C ALA A 97 -2.74 -9.67 -3.81
N ALA A 98 -3.78 -10.09 -3.10
CA ALA A 98 -4.01 -9.75 -1.70
C ALA A 98 -3.22 -10.63 -0.73
N ARG A 99 -2.93 -11.88 -1.10
CA ARG A 99 -2.37 -12.86 -0.16
C ARG A 99 -0.94 -12.55 0.26
N LEU A 100 -0.06 -12.19 -0.69
CA LEU A 100 1.33 -11.90 -0.40
C LEU A 100 1.49 -10.67 0.53
N PRO A 101 0.93 -9.49 0.22
CA PRO A 101 1.09 -8.32 1.09
C PRO A 101 0.49 -8.52 2.48
N THR A 102 -0.66 -9.21 2.57
CA THR A 102 -1.28 -9.54 3.86
C THR A 102 -0.37 -10.43 4.69
N ALA A 103 0.17 -11.50 4.11
CA ALA A 103 1.08 -12.39 4.81
C ALA A 103 2.38 -11.67 5.23
N ALA A 104 2.99 -10.91 4.33
CA ALA A 104 4.25 -10.21 4.59
C ALA A 104 4.13 -9.23 5.75
N ILE A 105 3.11 -8.36 5.75
CA ILE A 105 2.96 -7.39 6.83
C ILE A 105 2.54 -8.05 8.14
N CYS A 106 1.67 -9.06 8.11
CA CYS A 106 1.27 -9.79 9.31
C CYS A 106 2.47 -10.50 9.95
N GLU A 107 3.32 -11.15 9.17
CA GLU A 107 4.55 -11.77 9.70
C GLU A 107 5.52 -10.73 10.28
N MET A 108 5.74 -9.60 9.60
CA MET A 108 6.57 -8.52 10.14
C MET A 108 6.03 -7.94 11.45
N MET A 109 4.71 -7.96 11.62
CA MET A 109 4.02 -7.53 12.84
C MET A 109 3.94 -8.62 13.90
N GLY A 110 4.32 -9.86 13.59
CA GLY A 110 4.18 -10.99 14.50
C GLY A 110 2.73 -11.43 14.72
N ILE A 111 1.85 -11.17 13.77
CA ILE A 111 0.44 -11.57 13.81
C ILE A 111 0.32 -13.03 13.37
N GLU A 112 -0.29 -13.87 14.21
CA GLU A 112 -0.48 -15.29 13.95
C GLU A 112 -1.41 -15.53 12.75
N ARG A 113 -1.15 -16.61 11.98
CA ARG A 113 -1.84 -16.88 10.70
C ARG A 113 -3.36 -16.94 10.82
N GLU A 114 -3.87 -17.41 11.93
CA GLU A 114 -5.31 -17.49 12.22
C GLU A 114 -6.02 -16.13 12.21
N HIS A 115 -5.27 -15.03 12.36
CA HIS A 115 -5.80 -13.66 12.37
C HIS A 115 -5.65 -12.92 11.03
N TRP A 116 -5.03 -13.53 10.00
CA TRP A 116 -4.76 -12.84 8.73
C TRP A 116 -6.05 -12.48 7.97
N ASP A 117 -7.06 -13.35 8.01
CA ASP A 117 -8.36 -13.07 7.39
C ASP A 117 -9.11 -11.92 8.11
N LEU A 118 -8.95 -11.80 9.43
CA LEU A 118 -9.44 -10.66 10.18
C LEU A 118 -8.74 -9.36 9.75
N MET A 119 -7.41 -9.39 9.60
CA MET A 119 -6.63 -8.22 9.13
C MET A 119 -7.05 -7.81 7.72
N PHE A 120 -7.26 -8.77 6.84
CA PHE A 120 -7.76 -8.52 5.48
C PHE A 120 -9.17 -7.90 5.51
N THR A 121 -10.07 -8.40 6.33
CA THR A 121 -11.43 -7.88 6.48
C THR A 121 -11.43 -6.43 7.00
N ILE A 122 -10.65 -6.13 8.05
CA ILE A 122 -10.51 -4.79 8.60
C ILE A 122 -9.95 -3.81 7.56
N ALA A 123 -8.98 -4.24 6.76
CA ALA A 123 -8.39 -3.42 5.71
C ALA A 123 -9.43 -3.09 4.62
N ASN A 124 -10.16 -4.08 4.11
CA ASN A 124 -11.22 -3.90 3.13
C ASN A 124 -12.30 -2.95 3.63
N GLN A 125 -12.78 -3.12 4.86
CA GLN A 125 -13.79 -2.24 5.46
C GLN A 125 -13.29 -0.81 5.65
N THR A 126 -12.01 -0.63 5.96
CA THR A 126 -11.41 0.70 6.17
C THR A 126 -11.31 1.47 4.85
N VAL A 127 -10.73 0.84 3.82
CA VAL A 127 -10.46 1.49 2.53
C VAL A 127 -11.71 1.52 1.65
N GLY A 128 -12.47 0.45 1.66
CA GLY A 128 -13.67 0.26 0.86
C GLY A 128 -14.98 0.57 1.59
N ARG A 129 -14.97 1.36 2.66
CA ARG A 129 -16.16 1.67 3.46
C ARG A 129 -17.35 2.25 2.69
N LEU A 130 -17.11 2.78 1.49
CA LEU A 130 -18.16 3.32 0.59
C LEU A 130 -18.59 2.30 -0.48
N ASP A 131 -17.96 1.14 -0.52
CA ASP A 131 -18.27 0.05 -1.43
C ASP A 131 -19.32 -0.87 -0.81
N ASP A 132 -20.35 -1.17 -1.56
CA ASP A 132 -21.53 -1.91 -1.06
C ASP A 132 -21.18 -3.32 -0.56
N GLU A 133 -20.18 -3.95 -1.19
CA GLU A 133 -19.69 -5.27 -0.79
C GLU A 133 -19.03 -5.24 0.61
N TYR A 134 -18.13 -4.29 0.85
CA TYR A 134 -17.41 -4.21 2.12
C TYR A 134 -18.21 -3.51 3.22
N ALA A 135 -19.15 -2.65 2.83
CA ALA A 135 -20.08 -2.01 3.77
C ALA A 135 -21.16 -2.96 4.28
N MET A 136 -21.52 -4.00 3.51
CA MET A 136 -22.53 -5.00 3.88
C MET A 136 -23.85 -4.36 4.37
N GLY A 137 -24.36 -3.37 3.63
CA GLY A 137 -25.59 -2.64 3.94
C GLY A 137 -25.47 -1.57 5.04
N ARG A 138 -24.29 -1.35 5.60
CA ARG A 138 -24.02 -0.28 6.59
C ARG A 138 -23.63 1.02 5.88
N SER A 139 -23.77 2.14 6.57
CA SER A 139 -23.21 3.41 6.09
C SER A 139 -21.67 3.35 6.14
N GLY A 140 -21.00 4.13 5.28
CA GLY A 140 -19.54 4.21 5.30
C GLY A 140 -18.95 4.66 6.65
N ARG A 141 -19.73 5.40 7.46
CA ARG A 141 -19.34 5.78 8.83
C ARG A 141 -19.40 4.58 9.78
N GLU A 142 -20.50 3.84 9.76
CA GLU A 142 -20.67 2.64 10.60
C GLU A 142 -19.61 1.59 10.25
N THR A 143 -19.37 1.35 8.96
CA THR A 143 -18.32 0.43 8.49
C THR A 143 -16.95 0.83 9.00
N MET A 144 -16.62 2.12 8.94
CA MET A 144 -15.33 2.63 9.43
C MET A 144 -15.19 2.50 10.95
N LEU A 145 -16.26 2.81 11.70
CA LEU A 145 -16.25 2.70 13.16
C LEU A 145 -16.13 1.24 13.62
N ASP A 146 -16.78 0.33 12.92
CA ASP A 146 -16.69 -1.11 13.20
C ASP A 146 -15.28 -1.64 12.91
N ALA A 147 -14.72 -1.34 11.74
CA ALA A 147 -13.34 -1.71 11.41
C ALA A 147 -12.32 -1.14 12.42
N GLN A 148 -12.52 0.10 12.86
CA GLN A 148 -11.67 0.74 13.87
C GLN A 148 -11.81 0.06 15.25
N ALA A 149 -13.03 -0.30 15.65
CA ALA A 149 -13.26 -0.99 16.92
C ALA A 149 -12.56 -2.38 16.93
N GLN A 150 -12.74 -3.16 15.85
CA GLN A 150 -12.09 -4.47 15.70
C GLN A 150 -10.56 -4.35 15.71
N ALA A 151 -9.99 -3.41 14.96
CA ALA A 151 -8.55 -3.15 14.94
C ALA A 151 -8.04 -2.76 16.33
N SER A 152 -8.74 -1.86 17.02
CA SER A 152 -8.36 -1.41 18.37
C SER A 152 -8.39 -2.54 19.37
N GLU A 153 -9.45 -3.35 19.39
CA GLU A 153 -9.56 -4.50 20.27
C GLU A 153 -8.42 -5.50 20.07
N PHE A 154 -8.12 -5.81 18.80
CA PHE A 154 -7.05 -6.73 18.45
C PHE A 154 -5.68 -6.18 18.89
N PHE A 155 -5.35 -4.95 18.47
CA PHE A 155 -4.01 -4.40 18.77
C PHE A 155 -3.80 -4.04 20.24
N VAL A 156 -4.84 -3.76 21.02
CA VAL A 156 -4.73 -3.65 22.49
C VAL A 156 -4.23 -4.97 23.08
N LYS A 157 -4.87 -6.09 22.73
CA LYS A 157 -4.50 -7.43 23.20
C LYS A 157 -3.07 -7.80 22.80
N GLU A 158 -2.71 -7.54 21.54
CA GLU A 158 -1.37 -7.85 21.03
C GLU A 158 -0.30 -6.95 21.69
N ALA A 159 -0.58 -5.67 21.90
CA ALA A 159 0.34 -4.77 22.60
C ALA A 159 0.57 -5.23 24.07
N GLU A 160 -0.48 -5.63 24.79
CA GLU A 160 -0.36 -6.18 26.14
C GLU A 160 0.46 -7.48 26.17
N LYS A 161 0.29 -8.35 25.17
CA LYS A 161 1.08 -9.59 25.02
C LYS A 161 2.57 -9.26 24.85
N ARG A 162 2.92 -8.26 23.98
CA ARG A 162 4.31 -7.82 23.74
C ARG A 162 4.93 -7.09 24.93
N ARG A 163 4.16 -6.37 25.72
CA ARG A 163 4.67 -5.76 26.96
C ARG A 163 5.17 -6.81 27.95
N ARG A 164 4.45 -7.93 28.06
CA ARG A 164 4.82 -9.03 28.96
C ARG A 164 5.93 -9.91 28.39
N ASN A 165 5.89 -10.14 27.08
CA ASN A 165 6.81 -11.03 26.37
C ASN A 165 7.29 -10.32 25.07
N PRO A 166 8.34 -9.50 25.14
CA PRO A 166 8.90 -8.83 23.97
C PRO A 166 9.39 -9.82 22.92
N THR A 167 9.13 -9.48 21.65
CA THR A 167 9.56 -10.25 20.47
C THR A 167 10.24 -9.33 19.45
N ASP A 168 10.82 -9.89 18.40
CA ASP A 168 11.48 -9.11 17.36
C ASP A 168 10.51 -8.76 16.21
N ASP A 169 9.29 -8.27 16.52
CA ASP A 169 8.28 -7.86 15.57
C ASP A 169 7.94 -6.36 15.68
N LEU A 170 7.19 -5.85 14.66
CA LEU A 170 6.83 -4.43 14.59
C LEU A 170 5.92 -3.98 15.75
N ILE A 171 5.04 -4.84 16.26
CA ILE A 171 4.20 -4.51 17.41
C ILE A 171 5.08 -4.32 18.66
N SER A 172 6.01 -5.24 18.89
CA SER A 172 6.96 -5.14 20.01
C SER A 172 7.83 -3.89 19.90
N ILE A 173 8.31 -3.57 18.72
CA ILE A 173 9.09 -2.35 18.44
C ILE A 173 8.29 -1.09 18.75
N LEU A 174 7.01 -1.04 18.43
CA LEU A 174 6.15 0.09 18.77
C LEU A 174 5.86 0.17 20.27
N VAL A 175 5.59 -0.96 20.90
CA VAL A 175 5.27 -1.05 22.34
C VAL A 175 6.42 -0.58 23.23
N HIS A 176 7.67 -0.89 22.84
CA HIS A 176 8.88 -0.55 23.59
C HIS A 176 9.63 0.63 22.97
N GLY A 177 9.08 1.25 21.93
CA GLY A 177 9.72 2.32 21.20
C GLY A 177 9.61 3.67 21.90
N GLU A 178 10.64 4.48 21.73
CA GLU A 178 10.70 5.85 22.21
C GLU A 178 10.72 6.83 21.02
N ALA A 179 9.84 7.81 21.06
CA ALA A 179 9.81 8.90 20.08
C ALA A 179 10.62 10.10 20.59
N GLY A 180 11.92 10.04 20.45
CA GLY A 180 12.89 10.87 21.15
C GLY A 180 13.12 10.29 22.56
N ASP A 181 12.94 11.09 23.59
CA ASP A 181 13.11 10.67 25.00
C ASP A 181 11.78 10.27 25.66
N GLU A 182 10.71 10.14 24.89
CA GLU A 182 9.38 9.82 25.40
C GLU A 182 8.88 8.50 24.82
N PRO A 183 8.37 7.55 25.63
CA PRO A 183 7.72 6.36 25.14
C PRO A 183 6.48 6.73 24.31
N LEU A 184 6.14 5.88 23.34
CA LEU A 184 4.88 6.02 22.63
C LEU A 184 3.72 5.76 23.60
N THR A 185 2.68 6.59 23.53
CA THR A 185 1.44 6.33 24.25
C THR A 185 0.72 5.11 23.69
N ASP A 186 -0.13 4.46 24.48
CA ASP A 186 -0.93 3.31 24.03
C ASP A 186 -1.75 3.64 22.76
N ALA A 187 -2.33 4.83 22.72
CA ALA A 187 -3.07 5.30 21.57
C ALA A 187 -2.19 5.43 20.32
N GLU A 188 -0.94 5.90 20.45
CA GLU A 188 0.02 5.97 19.35
C GLU A 188 0.45 4.57 18.90
N VAL A 189 0.70 3.64 19.84
CA VAL A 189 1.04 2.25 19.51
C VAL A 189 -0.06 1.60 18.70
N ILE A 190 -1.30 1.59 19.21
CA ILE A 190 -2.45 0.96 18.55
C ILE A 190 -2.72 1.59 17.17
N ALA A 191 -2.70 2.93 17.11
CA ALA A 191 -2.96 3.64 15.86
C ALA A 191 -1.88 3.40 14.80
N ASN A 192 -0.60 3.27 15.20
CA ASN A 192 0.48 2.98 14.25
C ASN A 192 0.54 1.50 13.89
N CYS A 193 0.14 0.55 14.76
CA CYS A 193 -0.07 -0.84 14.36
C CYS A 193 -1.13 -0.94 13.27
N TRP A 194 -2.28 -0.30 13.47
CA TRP A 194 -3.35 -0.26 12.44
C TRP A 194 -2.89 0.39 11.14
N LEU A 195 -2.16 1.52 11.21
CA LEU A 195 -1.60 2.19 10.05
C LEU A 195 -0.65 1.30 9.24
N LEU A 196 0.27 0.60 9.91
CA LEU A 196 1.25 -0.28 9.25
C LEU A 196 0.56 -1.47 8.58
N MET A 197 -0.39 -2.10 9.27
CA MET A 197 -1.20 -3.19 8.73
C MET A 197 -1.94 -2.72 7.46
N LEU A 198 -2.66 -1.60 7.54
CA LEU A 198 -3.45 -1.06 6.44
C LEU A 198 -2.58 -0.63 5.24
N GLY A 199 -1.50 0.09 5.52
CA GLY A 199 -0.58 0.60 4.50
C GLY A 199 0.19 -0.50 3.78
N GLY A 200 0.48 -1.60 4.48
CA GLY A 200 1.21 -2.74 3.91
C GLY A 200 0.36 -3.65 3.01
N GLN A 201 -0.94 -3.73 3.23
CA GLN A 201 -1.82 -4.65 2.48
C GLN A 201 -2.41 -4.02 1.22
N GLU A 202 -3.25 -2.99 1.42
CA GLU A 202 -4.16 -2.49 0.39
C GLU A 202 -3.47 -1.87 -0.81
N THR A 203 -2.40 -1.13 -0.57
CA THR A 203 -1.70 -0.41 -1.63
C THR A 203 -0.95 -1.35 -2.55
N THR A 204 -0.25 -2.34 -2.00
CA THR A 204 0.51 -3.33 -2.79
C THR A 204 -0.42 -4.29 -3.52
N ARG A 205 -1.53 -4.74 -2.90
CA ARG A 205 -2.59 -5.50 -3.58
C ARG A 205 -3.06 -4.79 -4.84
N ASN A 206 -3.39 -3.50 -4.72
CA ASN A 206 -3.90 -2.72 -5.84
C ASN A 206 -2.82 -2.41 -6.89
N ALA A 207 -1.55 -2.28 -6.49
CA ALA A 207 -0.44 -2.16 -7.42
C ALA A 207 -0.25 -3.45 -8.24
N ILE A 208 -0.26 -4.62 -7.59
CA ILE A 208 -0.12 -5.93 -8.25
C ILE A 208 -1.31 -6.18 -9.19
N SER A 209 -2.54 -5.97 -8.70
CA SER A 209 -3.75 -6.18 -9.51
C SER A 209 -3.82 -5.24 -10.72
N GLY A 210 -3.50 -3.97 -10.51
CA GLY A 210 -3.49 -2.98 -11.58
C GLY A 210 -2.38 -3.22 -12.60
N ALA A 211 -1.20 -3.70 -12.16
CA ALA A 211 -0.09 -4.08 -13.05
C ALA A 211 -0.47 -5.29 -13.91
N MET A 212 -1.10 -6.32 -13.32
CA MET A 212 -1.59 -7.47 -14.06
C MET A 212 -2.62 -7.07 -15.13
N LEU A 213 -3.56 -6.20 -14.77
CA LEU A 213 -4.52 -5.66 -15.72
C LEU A 213 -3.84 -4.86 -16.84
N ALA A 214 -2.85 -4.03 -16.52
CA ALA A 214 -2.09 -3.27 -17.51
C ALA A 214 -1.36 -4.20 -18.49
N LEU A 215 -0.69 -5.24 -18.01
CA LEU A 215 -0.05 -6.25 -18.85
C LEU A 215 -1.05 -6.99 -19.74
N ALA A 216 -2.23 -7.32 -19.23
CA ALA A 216 -3.29 -7.96 -20.02
C ALA A 216 -3.82 -7.04 -21.14
N GLN A 217 -3.87 -5.73 -20.90
CA GLN A 217 -4.35 -4.72 -21.86
C GLN A 217 -3.28 -4.28 -22.88
N HIS A 218 -1.99 -4.54 -22.62
CA HIS A 218 -0.86 -4.13 -23.47
C HIS A 218 0.00 -5.34 -23.86
N PRO A 219 -0.44 -6.16 -24.84
CA PRO A 219 0.23 -7.42 -25.20
C PRO A 219 1.73 -7.27 -25.53
N ALA A 220 2.11 -6.21 -26.24
CA ALA A 220 3.51 -5.97 -26.60
C ALA A 220 4.39 -5.73 -25.35
N GLU A 221 3.88 -4.99 -24.36
CA GLU A 221 4.59 -4.75 -23.12
C GLU A 221 4.62 -6.03 -22.26
N ARG A 222 3.55 -6.83 -22.29
CA ARG A 222 3.54 -8.15 -21.65
C ARG A 222 4.61 -9.07 -22.22
N GLU A 223 4.74 -9.17 -23.52
CA GLU A 223 5.79 -9.98 -24.17
C GLU A 223 7.20 -9.52 -23.75
N ARG A 224 7.46 -8.23 -23.72
CA ARG A 224 8.73 -7.67 -23.21
C ARG A 224 8.97 -8.01 -21.76
N PHE A 225 7.93 -7.92 -20.93
CA PHE A 225 8.00 -8.23 -19.50
C PHE A 225 8.32 -9.70 -19.26
N LEU A 226 7.74 -10.62 -20.01
CA LEU A 226 8.01 -12.06 -19.89
C LEU A 226 9.48 -12.42 -20.16
N VAL A 227 10.19 -11.62 -20.97
CA VAL A 227 11.64 -11.81 -21.21
C VAL A 227 12.48 -11.43 -19.98
N ASN A 228 12.06 -10.41 -19.22
CA ASN A 228 12.77 -9.98 -18.01
C ASN A 228 11.80 -9.47 -16.94
N PRO A 229 11.14 -10.38 -16.21
CA PRO A 229 10.16 -10.03 -15.16
C PRO A 229 10.78 -9.37 -13.93
N SER A 230 12.12 -9.34 -13.84
CA SER A 230 12.86 -8.68 -12.75
C SER A 230 13.27 -7.25 -13.08
N ALA A 231 12.92 -6.71 -14.25
CA ALA A 231 13.35 -5.39 -14.69
C ALA A 231 12.88 -4.29 -13.71
N PRO A 232 13.78 -3.55 -13.05
CA PRO A 232 13.37 -2.51 -12.09
C PRO A 232 12.49 -1.42 -12.74
N ALA A 233 12.75 -1.06 -14.01
CA ALA A 233 11.96 -0.09 -14.74
C ALA A 233 10.48 -0.51 -14.87
N ALA A 234 10.21 -1.80 -15.05
CA ALA A 234 8.85 -2.32 -15.13
C ALA A 234 8.08 -2.10 -13.82
N ILE A 235 8.73 -2.36 -12.66
CA ILE A 235 8.12 -2.14 -11.34
C ILE A 235 7.81 -0.66 -11.12
N GLU A 236 8.71 0.26 -11.50
CA GLU A 236 8.45 1.70 -11.39
C GLU A 236 7.31 2.13 -12.33
N GLU A 237 7.22 1.57 -13.54
CA GLU A 237 6.11 1.86 -14.45
C GLU A 237 4.79 1.31 -13.97
N PHE A 238 4.76 0.11 -13.36
CA PHE A 238 3.58 -0.42 -12.70
C PHE A 238 3.07 0.53 -11.62
N LEU A 239 3.95 1.05 -10.78
CA LEU A 239 3.62 2.01 -9.73
C LEU A 239 3.12 3.34 -10.29
N ARG A 240 3.79 3.90 -11.31
CA ARG A 240 3.35 5.11 -11.97
C ARG A 240 1.96 4.94 -12.59
N TRP A 241 1.80 3.88 -13.36
CA TRP A 241 0.58 3.59 -14.13
C TRP A 241 -0.63 3.35 -13.24
N THR A 242 -0.47 2.55 -12.19
CA THR A 242 -1.56 2.18 -11.29
C THR A 242 -1.88 3.28 -10.29
N SER A 243 -0.87 4.00 -9.79
CA SER A 243 -1.03 5.05 -8.76
C SER A 243 -2.01 4.62 -7.66
N PRO A 244 -1.72 3.55 -6.88
CA PRO A 244 -2.71 2.92 -5.99
C PRO A 244 -3.37 3.91 -5.02
N VAL A 245 -2.61 4.87 -4.46
CA VAL A 245 -3.14 6.01 -3.72
C VAL A 245 -3.31 7.17 -4.68
N THR A 246 -4.57 7.46 -5.05
CA THR A 246 -4.88 8.46 -6.09
C THR A 246 -4.52 9.87 -5.68
N HIS A 247 -4.68 10.19 -4.40
CA HIS A 247 -4.41 11.51 -3.85
C HIS A 247 -3.99 11.46 -2.39
N ILE A 248 -3.33 12.51 -1.96
CA ILE A 248 -3.11 12.85 -0.55
C ILE A 248 -3.68 14.24 -0.31
N MET A 249 -4.36 14.46 0.81
CA MET A 249 -4.84 15.76 1.23
C MET A 249 -3.86 16.39 2.23
N ARG A 250 -3.79 17.72 2.20
CA ARG A 250 -3.12 18.55 3.19
C ARG A 250 -4.05 19.69 3.61
N THR A 251 -3.75 20.31 4.71
CA THR A 251 -4.42 21.55 5.13
C THR A 251 -3.44 22.71 5.04
N ALA A 252 -3.85 23.78 4.39
CA ALA A 252 -3.06 25.01 4.30
C ALA A 252 -2.93 25.68 5.66
N MET A 253 -1.72 25.99 6.08
CA MET A 253 -1.41 26.61 7.38
C MET A 253 -1.21 28.12 7.29
N SER A 254 -1.12 28.67 6.09
CA SER A 254 -1.02 30.11 5.79
C SER A 254 -1.72 30.42 4.46
N ASP A 255 -2.04 31.70 4.27
CA ASP A 255 -2.53 32.18 2.98
C ASP A 255 -1.38 32.14 1.96
N MET A 256 -1.65 31.61 0.77
CA MET A 256 -0.66 31.52 -0.30
C MET A 256 -1.31 31.60 -1.68
N ARG A 257 -0.49 31.73 -2.71
CA ARG A 257 -0.94 31.68 -4.10
C ARG A 257 -0.16 30.63 -4.88
N ILE A 258 -0.89 29.79 -5.61
CA ILE A 258 -0.31 28.80 -6.54
C ILE A 258 -0.93 29.07 -7.90
N ARG A 259 -0.11 29.33 -8.93
CA ARG A 259 -0.54 29.64 -10.31
C ARG A 259 -1.65 30.70 -10.41
N GLY A 260 -1.60 31.70 -9.53
CA GLY A 260 -2.60 32.77 -9.53
C GLY A 260 -3.82 32.51 -8.64
N GLU A 261 -4.09 31.27 -8.27
CA GLU A 261 -5.19 30.89 -7.38
C GLU A 261 -4.81 31.13 -5.92
N THR A 262 -5.75 31.68 -5.14
CA THR A 262 -5.57 31.93 -3.71
C THR A 262 -5.99 30.71 -2.91
N ILE A 263 -5.09 30.23 -2.08
CA ILE A 263 -5.34 29.20 -1.05
C ILE A 263 -5.31 29.91 0.29
N ARG A 264 -6.36 29.77 1.08
CA ARG A 264 -6.48 30.39 2.40
C ARG A 264 -6.08 29.43 3.50
N THR A 265 -5.65 29.97 4.62
CA THR A 265 -5.43 29.22 5.85
C THR A 265 -6.66 28.37 6.20
N GLY A 266 -6.44 27.08 6.46
CA GLY A 266 -7.50 26.10 6.73
C GLY A 266 -8.08 25.41 5.49
N ASP A 267 -7.77 25.85 4.27
CA ASP A 267 -8.23 25.20 3.07
C ASP A 267 -7.66 23.78 2.94
N ARG A 268 -8.50 22.87 2.44
CA ARG A 268 -8.08 21.50 2.10
C ARG A 268 -7.45 21.49 0.71
N VAL A 269 -6.19 21.13 0.64
CA VAL A 269 -5.43 21.06 -0.60
C VAL A 269 -5.22 19.59 -0.97
N VAL A 270 -5.84 19.15 -2.05
CA VAL A 270 -5.75 17.79 -2.55
C VAL A 270 -4.63 17.69 -3.58
N LEU A 271 -3.67 16.81 -3.32
CA LEU A 271 -2.51 16.52 -4.16
C LEU A 271 -2.83 15.25 -4.95
N TRP A 272 -3.18 15.38 -6.23
CA TRP A 272 -3.57 14.25 -7.07
C TRP A 272 -2.34 13.53 -7.64
N ASN A 273 -1.82 12.53 -6.92
CA ASN A 273 -0.67 11.73 -7.36
C ASN A 273 -0.91 11.08 -8.72
N ALA A 274 -2.12 10.57 -8.95
CA ALA A 274 -2.48 9.96 -10.22
C ALA A 274 -2.41 10.95 -11.39
N ALA A 275 -2.75 12.22 -11.17
CA ALA A 275 -2.60 13.27 -12.18
C ALA A 275 -1.14 13.67 -12.38
N ALA A 276 -0.37 13.83 -11.27
CA ALA A 276 1.06 14.10 -11.35
C ALA A 276 1.82 13.05 -12.15
N ASN A 277 1.47 11.77 -11.96
CA ASN A 277 2.08 10.64 -12.67
C ASN A 277 1.68 10.55 -14.14
N ARG A 278 0.78 11.45 -14.59
CA ARG A 278 0.38 11.61 -16.00
C ARG A 278 0.62 13.05 -16.53
N ASP A 279 1.39 13.84 -15.80
CA ASP A 279 1.71 15.21 -16.26
C ASP A 279 2.67 15.17 -17.44
N GLU A 280 2.21 15.65 -18.61
CA GLU A 280 3.00 15.74 -19.84
C GLU A 280 4.21 16.69 -19.76
N ALA A 281 4.21 17.61 -18.78
CA ALA A 281 5.38 18.43 -18.50
C ALA A 281 6.52 17.65 -17.81
N ARG A 282 6.23 16.46 -17.30
CA ARG A 282 7.19 15.60 -16.59
C ARG A 282 7.47 14.29 -17.29
N PHE A 283 6.47 13.70 -17.94
CA PHE A 283 6.57 12.39 -18.58
C PHE A 283 6.27 12.50 -20.08
N ASP A 284 7.19 12.05 -20.90
CA ASP A 284 6.95 11.91 -22.33
C ASP A 284 5.89 10.82 -22.54
N HIS A 285 4.86 11.12 -23.35
CA HIS A 285 3.75 10.20 -23.62
C HIS A 285 3.17 9.59 -22.32
N PRO A 286 2.65 10.41 -21.37
CA PRO A 286 2.28 9.96 -20.02
C PRO A 286 1.17 8.90 -20.01
N ASP A 287 0.32 8.88 -21.04
CA ASP A 287 -0.77 7.92 -21.21
C ASP A 287 -0.36 6.65 -21.98
N THR A 288 0.94 6.50 -22.27
CA THR A 288 1.50 5.25 -22.79
C THR A 288 2.07 4.43 -21.63
N PHE A 289 1.63 3.18 -21.52
CA PHE A 289 2.22 2.20 -20.63
C PHE A 289 3.50 1.66 -21.27
N ASP A 290 4.64 1.94 -20.66
CA ASP A 290 5.97 1.59 -21.16
C ASP A 290 6.84 1.07 -20.04
N ILE A 291 7.02 -0.25 -19.97
CA ILE A 291 7.80 -0.93 -18.91
C ILE A 291 9.30 -0.63 -18.95
N THR A 292 9.76 0.08 -20.00
CA THR A 292 11.16 0.51 -20.15
C THR A 292 11.38 1.98 -19.81
N ARG A 293 10.32 2.68 -19.38
CA ARG A 293 10.36 4.11 -19.11
C ARG A 293 11.50 4.49 -18.16
N ALA A 294 12.38 5.37 -18.63
CA ALA A 294 13.50 5.92 -17.88
C ALA A 294 13.83 7.35 -18.38
N PRO A 295 13.92 8.36 -17.49
CA PRO A 295 13.63 8.30 -16.06
C PRO A 295 12.15 8.11 -15.73
N ASN A 296 11.84 7.56 -14.56
CA ASN A 296 10.47 7.36 -14.08
C ASN A 296 10.32 7.86 -12.63
N GLU A 297 10.37 9.18 -12.47
CA GLU A 297 10.30 9.84 -11.16
C GLU A 297 8.85 10.07 -10.70
N HIS A 298 8.09 9.01 -10.56
CA HIS A 298 6.67 9.08 -10.20
C HIS A 298 6.46 9.43 -8.71
N LEU A 299 5.28 9.98 -8.40
CA LEU A 299 4.85 10.33 -7.04
C LEU A 299 3.90 9.29 -6.41
N ALA A 300 3.90 8.04 -6.88
CA ALA A 300 3.05 6.98 -6.32
C ALA A 300 3.32 6.71 -4.83
N PHE A 301 4.55 6.94 -4.37
CA PHE A 301 4.96 6.85 -2.97
C PHE A 301 4.95 8.20 -2.22
N GLY A 302 4.40 9.26 -2.82
CA GLY A 302 4.52 10.60 -2.30
C GLY A 302 5.95 11.14 -2.36
N TYR A 303 6.26 12.15 -1.54
CA TYR A 303 7.59 12.76 -1.47
C TYR A 303 7.85 13.39 -0.09
N GLY A 304 9.12 13.68 0.22
CA GLY A 304 9.53 14.43 1.42
C GLY A 304 9.38 13.64 2.72
N GLU A 305 9.02 14.33 3.80
CA GLU A 305 8.94 13.78 5.15
C GLU A 305 8.02 12.54 5.23
N HIS A 306 6.90 12.57 4.52
CA HIS A 306 5.93 11.49 4.46
C HIS A 306 6.13 10.53 3.28
N PHE A 307 7.30 10.51 2.65
CA PHE A 307 7.61 9.48 1.64
C PHE A 307 7.30 8.09 2.19
N CYS A 308 6.70 7.22 1.38
CA CYS A 308 6.21 5.91 1.82
C CYS A 308 7.29 5.13 2.57
N LEU A 309 6.97 4.73 3.80
CA LEU A 309 7.87 3.94 4.66
C LEU A 309 8.15 2.57 4.05
N GLY A 310 7.12 1.94 3.47
CA GLY A 310 7.17 0.60 2.88
C GLY A 310 7.62 0.55 1.42
N ALA A 311 8.15 1.65 0.83
CA ALA A 311 8.44 1.71 -0.59
C ALA A 311 9.40 0.61 -1.10
N HIS A 312 10.37 0.21 -0.29
CA HIS A 312 11.28 -0.88 -0.64
C HIS A 312 10.60 -2.25 -0.55
N LEU A 313 9.74 -2.44 0.45
CA LEU A 313 8.99 -3.66 0.64
C LEU A 313 7.98 -3.86 -0.51
N ALA A 314 7.21 -2.84 -0.86
CA ALA A 314 6.26 -2.91 -1.96
C ALA A 314 6.93 -3.26 -3.30
N ARG A 315 8.10 -2.65 -3.60
CA ARG A 315 8.88 -3.00 -4.78
C ARG A 315 9.35 -4.46 -4.77
N LEU A 316 9.81 -4.93 -3.63
CA LEU A 316 10.25 -6.32 -3.47
C LEU A 316 9.08 -7.29 -3.64
N GLU A 317 7.94 -7.03 -3.00
CA GLU A 317 6.74 -7.85 -3.12
C GLU A 317 6.25 -7.93 -4.57
N MET A 318 6.16 -6.78 -5.26
CA MET A 318 5.79 -6.75 -6.68
C MET A 318 6.76 -7.54 -7.54
N LYS A 319 8.07 -7.28 -7.40
CA LYS A 319 9.12 -7.99 -8.13
C LYS A 319 8.97 -9.50 -7.95
N VAL A 320 8.95 -9.96 -6.69
CA VAL A 320 8.91 -11.39 -6.37
C VAL A 320 7.61 -12.03 -6.83
N MET A 321 6.45 -11.38 -6.64
CA MET A 321 5.17 -11.89 -7.10
C MET A 321 5.16 -12.12 -8.62
N PHE A 322 5.63 -11.16 -9.40
CA PHE A 322 5.64 -11.31 -10.86
C PHE A 322 6.71 -12.30 -11.35
N GLU A 323 7.86 -12.39 -10.70
CA GLU A 323 8.86 -13.44 -10.99
C GLU A 323 8.28 -14.84 -10.76
N GLU A 324 7.61 -15.05 -9.63
CA GLU A 324 6.99 -16.33 -9.31
C GLU A 324 5.78 -16.65 -10.20
N LEU A 325 4.98 -15.64 -10.58
CA LEU A 325 3.90 -15.81 -11.54
C LEU A 325 4.43 -16.29 -12.89
N VAL A 326 5.40 -15.59 -13.48
CA VAL A 326 5.98 -15.96 -14.79
C VAL A 326 6.61 -17.36 -14.76
N ARG A 327 7.18 -17.74 -13.62
CA ARG A 327 7.80 -19.05 -13.47
C ARG A 327 6.79 -20.20 -13.38
N ARG A 328 5.64 -19.99 -12.73
CA ARG A 328 4.70 -21.03 -12.32
C ARG A 328 3.47 -21.14 -13.19
N VAL A 329 3.08 -20.08 -13.86
CA VAL A 329 1.89 -20.06 -14.72
C VAL A 329 2.18 -19.32 -16.01
N SER A 330 1.51 -19.75 -17.07
CA SER A 330 1.55 -19.11 -18.39
C SER A 330 0.14 -18.80 -18.86
N ASP A 331 0.04 -18.07 -19.98
CA ASP A 331 -1.22 -17.80 -20.67
C ASP A 331 -2.30 -17.19 -19.76
N ILE A 332 -1.89 -16.26 -18.87
CA ILE A 332 -2.84 -15.59 -17.99
C ILE A 332 -3.74 -14.68 -18.82
N GLU A 333 -5.04 -14.93 -18.79
CA GLU A 333 -6.07 -14.17 -19.49
C GLU A 333 -7.19 -13.76 -18.55
N ILE A 334 -7.75 -12.56 -18.80
CA ILE A 334 -8.94 -12.09 -18.09
C ILE A 334 -10.13 -12.96 -18.51
N ALA A 335 -10.79 -13.60 -17.56
CA ALA A 335 -11.84 -14.60 -17.81
C ALA A 335 -13.26 -14.10 -17.47
N GLY A 336 -13.40 -12.88 -16.99
CA GLY A 336 -14.70 -12.32 -16.59
C GLY A 336 -14.67 -10.82 -16.37
N PRO A 337 -15.77 -10.24 -15.87
CA PRO A 337 -15.85 -8.81 -15.58
C PRO A 337 -14.86 -8.42 -14.48
N ILE A 338 -14.30 -7.21 -14.63
CA ILE A 338 -13.41 -6.61 -13.63
C ILE A 338 -14.24 -5.70 -12.75
N GLU A 339 -14.28 -5.99 -11.46
CA GLU A 339 -15.00 -5.17 -10.49
C GLU A 339 -14.05 -4.22 -9.77
N ARG A 340 -14.35 -2.92 -9.85
CA ARG A 340 -13.55 -1.88 -9.23
C ARG A 340 -14.07 -1.50 -7.86
N LEU A 341 -13.15 -1.18 -6.97
CA LEU A 341 -13.46 -0.64 -5.65
C LEU A 341 -14.09 0.75 -5.76
N ARG A 342 -15.21 0.95 -5.10
CA ARG A 342 -15.82 2.27 -4.97
C ARG A 342 -15.09 3.09 -3.90
N SER A 343 -14.02 3.74 -4.31
CA SER A 343 -13.18 4.58 -3.45
C SER A 343 -12.68 5.79 -4.23
N ASN A 344 -12.62 6.95 -3.59
CA ASN A 344 -11.96 8.13 -4.15
C ASN A 344 -10.49 8.23 -3.74
N PHE A 345 -10.06 7.40 -2.78
CA PHE A 345 -8.72 7.45 -2.19
C PHE A 345 -7.78 6.41 -2.80
N VAL A 346 -8.30 5.23 -3.10
CA VAL A 346 -7.52 4.12 -3.67
C VAL A 346 -8.09 3.71 -5.02
N ALA A 347 -7.22 3.61 -6.03
CA ALA A 347 -7.54 3.03 -7.34
C ALA A 347 -7.51 1.50 -7.23
N GLY A 348 -8.57 0.91 -6.68
CA GLY A 348 -8.64 -0.51 -6.38
C GLY A 348 -9.40 -1.34 -7.39
N ILE A 349 -9.01 -2.62 -7.50
CA ILE A 349 -9.77 -3.68 -8.13
C ILE A 349 -10.18 -4.65 -7.03
N LYS A 350 -11.48 -5.01 -6.96
CA LYS A 350 -12.01 -5.97 -5.99
C LYS A 350 -11.90 -7.40 -6.50
N HIS A 351 -12.33 -7.60 -7.75
CA HIS A 351 -12.38 -8.88 -8.42
C HIS A 351 -11.83 -8.79 -9.83
N MET A 352 -11.04 -9.76 -10.20
CA MET A 352 -10.49 -9.92 -11.55
C MET A 352 -10.34 -11.42 -11.84
N PRO A 353 -11.42 -12.06 -12.35
CA PRO A 353 -11.36 -13.46 -12.75
C PRO A 353 -10.33 -13.67 -13.85
N VAL A 354 -9.44 -14.63 -13.67
CA VAL A 354 -8.41 -15.01 -14.65
C VAL A 354 -8.44 -16.51 -14.92
N ARG A 355 -7.99 -16.89 -16.12
CA ARG A 355 -7.61 -18.27 -16.48
C ARG A 355 -6.13 -18.28 -16.80
N PHE A 356 -5.48 -19.41 -16.56
CA PHE A 356 -4.06 -19.61 -16.82
C PHE A 356 -3.74 -21.10 -16.99
N VAL A 357 -2.54 -21.38 -17.47
CA VAL A 357 -1.99 -22.73 -17.57
C VAL A 357 -0.89 -22.88 -16.51
N SER A 358 -0.94 -23.96 -15.71
CA SER A 358 0.13 -24.27 -14.77
C SER A 358 1.36 -24.75 -15.53
N ASN A 359 2.51 -24.16 -15.23
CA ASN A 359 3.79 -24.63 -15.75
C ASN A 359 4.29 -25.82 -14.92
N ALA A 360 4.77 -26.87 -15.57
CA ALA A 360 5.48 -27.94 -14.86
C ALA A 360 6.74 -27.36 -14.22
N LEU A 361 6.79 -27.33 -12.89
CA LEU A 361 8.00 -26.91 -12.18
C LEU A 361 9.08 -27.99 -12.37
N PRO A 362 10.35 -27.63 -12.62
CA PRO A 362 11.44 -28.57 -12.57
C PRO A 362 11.50 -29.19 -11.17
N GLU A 363 11.62 -30.53 -11.09
CA GLU A 363 11.77 -31.21 -9.80
C GLU A 363 12.92 -30.57 -8.99
N PRO A 364 12.73 -30.38 -7.67
CA PRO A 364 13.79 -29.84 -6.83
C PRO A 364 15.00 -30.77 -6.95
N LYS A 365 16.14 -30.23 -7.36
CA LYS A 365 17.40 -30.99 -7.38
C LYS A 365 17.62 -31.56 -5.97
N PRO A 366 17.88 -32.87 -5.84
CA PRO A 366 18.17 -33.45 -4.54
C PRO A 366 19.33 -32.69 -3.91
N VAL A 367 19.12 -32.21 -2.68
CA VAL A 367 20.19 -31.59 -1.89
C VAL A 367 21.26 -32.65 -1.74
N SER A 368 22.41 -32.45 -2.41
CA SER A 368 23.55 -33.35 -2.22
C SER A 368 23.92 -33.29 -0.74
N ALA A 369 23.70 -34.39 -0.03
CA ALA A 369 24.22 -34.56 1.31
C ALA A 369 25.73 -34.45 1.25
N ALA A 370 26.29 -33.34 1.80
CA ALA A 370 27.73 -33.13 2.03
C ALA A 370 28.00 -33.31 3.52
#